data_48e048883f1cb41a5119f8ef8fa7c0f3
#
_entry.id   48e048883f1cb41a5119f8ef8fa7c0f3
#
_cell.length_a   1.000
_cell.length_b   1.000
_cell.length_c   1.000
_cell.angle_alpha   90.00
_cell.angle_beta   90.00
_cell.angle_gamma   90.00
#
_symmetry.space_group_name_H-M   'P 1'
#
loop_
_entity.id
_entity.type
_entity.pdbx_description
1 polymer ?
#
loop_
_entity_poly.entity_id
_entity_poly.type
_entity_poly.pdbx_seq_one_letter_code
_entity_poly.pdbx_strand_id
1 'polypeptide(L)'
;AGIASVISVKSIEITVVTIKNPTKITEDRSGEPVTPHLDWNRPIPWRRANEDEQRAIESVYYTNPVTGEKGLDPKQMIYKYEWYDYTAAALRKNQLNPADRVRNTDIQVDPNEVVMISKDTAYIDDEGRVINETITRPLSSEWDFLNTRIVNIYPDENCWVNDFKNAYNEPYTRMYFSHPGYDDYPVVGVSWEQATAFCVWRTNLYKESLSLPPGQLVEPFRLPSEGEWEYAARTGKNENKFPWSTDELQDSKGCFLGNFKPGKGNYTEDGHLITSRVGSFAPNEFGLYDMAGNVAEWTSTSYSESGPSQMS
;
A
#
# COMPACT_ATOMS: atom_id res chain seq x y z
N ALA A 1 -11.60 -3.57 15.12
CA ALA A 1 -10.61 -4.01 14.15
C ALA A 1 -11.32 -4.06 12.80
N GLY A 2 -11.20 -3.01 12.00
CA GLY A 2 -11.73 -2.99 10.64
C GLY A 2 -10.68 -3.55 9.72
N ILE A 3 -10.73 -4.82 9.40
CA ILE A 3 -10.01 -5.38 8.27
C ILE A 3 -10.73 -4.84 7.05
N ALA A 4 -10.09 -3.91 6.36
CA ALA A 4 -10.65 -3.28 5.18
C ALA A 4 -10.58 -4.25 4.00
N SER A 5 -11.60 -5.03 3.81
CA SER A 5 -11.80 -5.85 2.63
C SER A 5 -12.67 -5.17 1.56
N VAL A 6 -12.78 -3.86 1.53
CA VAL A 6 -13.48 -3.19 0.44
C VAL A 6 -12.88 -1.83 0.20
N ILE A 7 -12.10 -1.72 -0.85
CA ILE A 7 -11.76 -0.44 -1.45
C ILE A 7 -12.76 -0.20 -2.59
N SER A 8 -13.87 0.45 -2.28
CA SER A 8 -14.69 1.05 -3.33
C SER A 8 -13.91 2.21 -3.93
N VAL A 9 -13.55 2.12 -5.20
CA VAL A 9 -12.79 3.14 -5.94
C VAL A 9 -13.54 4.47 -6.08
N LYS A 10 -14.82 4.53 -5.73
CA LYS A 10 -15.68 5.72 -5.88
C LYS A 10 -15.47 6.86 -4.91
N SER A 11 -14.60 6.73 -3.92
CA SER A 11 -14.37 7.82 -2.93
C SER A 11 -12.92 7.97 -2.51
N ILE A 12 -11.98 7.74 -3.42
CA ILE A 12 -10.66 8.29 -3.24
C ILE A 12 -10.74 9.76 -3.65
N GLU A 13 -11.21 10.63 -2.75
CA GLU A 13 -10.60 11.94 -2.68
C GLU A 13 -9.16 11.68 -2.28
N ILE A 14 -8.34 11.44 -3.30
CA ILE A 14 -6.90 11.46 -3.15
C ILE A 14 -6.65 12.86 -2.61
N THR A 15 -6.25 12.95 -1.35
CA THR A 15 -5.45 14.08 -0.92
C THR A 15 -4.19 13.96 -1.78
N VAL A 16 -4.31 14.43 -2.99
CA VAL A 16 -3.21 14.57 -3.93
C VAL A 16 -2.16 15.24 -3.08
N VAL A 17 -1.07 14.56 -2.82
CA VAL A 17 0.15 15.21 -2.36
C VAL A 17 0.18 16.47 -3.19
N THR A 18 0.04 17.58 -2.55
CA THR A 18 -0.24 18.88 -3.16
C THR A 18 0.58 18.99 -4.42
N ILE A 19 -0.04 18.79 -5.58
CA ILE A 19 0.64 18.89 -6.87
C ILE A 19 1.07 20.35 -6.94
N LYS A 20 2.31 20.57 -6.57
CA LYS A 20 2.83 21.93 -6.41
C LYS A 20 3.41 22.35 -7.75
N ASN A 21 2.71 23.23 -8.39
CA ASN A 21 3.04 24.08 -9.55
C ASN A 21 3.93 23.45 -10.64
N PRO A 22 3.38 23.09 -11.79
CA PRO A 22 4.12 22.54 -12.88
C PRO A 22 4.92 23.63 -13.61
N THR A 23 5.97 24.12 -13.02
CA THR A 23 7.02 24.71 -13.85
C THR A 23 7.67 23.51 -14.54
N LYS A 24 7.72 23.59 -15.87
CA LYS A 24 8.41 22.60 -16.68
C LYS A 24 9.89 22.67 -16.33
N ILE A 25 10.41 21.62 -15.71
CA ILE A 25 11.86 21.46 -15.55
C ILE A 25 12.40 21.01 -16.90
N THR A 26 13.29 21.80 -17.47
CA THR A 26 13.96 21.53 -18.76
C THR A 26 15.45 21.34 -18.59
N GLU A 27 15.97 21.66 -17.42
CA GLU A 27 17.39 21.57 -17.05
C GLU A 27 17.50 21.02 -15.66
N ASP A 28 18.53 20.23 -15.40
CA ASP A 28 18.87 19.73 -14.07
C ASP A 28 19.52 20.82 -13.21
N ARG A 29 19.94 20.47 -11.97
CA ARG A 29 20.60 21.41 -11.06
C ARG A 29 21.98 21.89 -11.54
N SER A 30 22.56 21.17 -12.51
CA SER A 30 23.84 21.53 -13.15
C SER A 30 23.67 22.39 -14.40
N GLY A 31 22.43 22.61 -14.86
CA GLY A 31 22.11 23.35 -16.07
C GLY A 31 22.13 22.48 -17.33
N GLU A 32 22.20 21.15 -17.20
CA GLU A 32 22.14 20.25 -18.34
C GLU A 32 20.70 20.01 -18.77
N PRO A 33 20.42 19.95 -20.09
CA PRO A 33 19.08 19.71 -20.60
C PRO A 33 18.56 18.34 -20.18
N VAL A 34 17.35 18.28 -19.59
CA VAL A 34 16.66 17.04 -19.26
C VAL A 34 15.34 16.94 -20.02
N THR A 35 14.78 15.73 -20.08
CA THR A 35 13.43 15.55 -20.62
C THR A 35 12.44 16.41 -19.84
N PRO A 36 11.68 17.28 -20.53
CA PRO A 36 10.75 18.16 -19.85
C PRO A 36 9.74 17.41 -19.00
N HIS A 37 9.71 17.72 -17.71
CA HIS A 37 8.76 17.13 -16.76
C HIS A 37 8.21 18.19 -15.80
N LEU A 38 7.20 17.83 -15.02
CA LEU A 38 6.57 18.75 -14.08
C LEU A 38 7.38 18.88 -12.78
N ASP A 39 7.53 20.10 -12.28
CA ASP A 39 8.07 20.34 -10.94
C ASP A 39 7.00 20.07 -9.88
N TRP A 40 6.97 18.85 -9.37
CA TRP A 40 6.03 18.42 -8.35
C TRP A 40 6.20 19.11 -6.99
N ASN A 41 7.23 19.96 -6.84
CA ASN A 41 7.46 20.75 -5.62
C ASN A 41 6.74 22.11 -5.63
N ARG A 42 6.00 22.44 -6.66
CA ARG A 42 5.29 23.71 -6.80
C ARG A 42 3.78 23.52 -6.97
N PRO A 43 2.90 24.44 -6.47
CA PRO A 43 1.45 24.35 -6.63
C PRO A 43 1.04 24.43 -8.11
N ILE A 44 0.14 23.56 -8.58
CA ILE A 44 -0.38 23.62 -9.95
C ILE A 44 -1.28 24.85 -10.12
N PRO A 45 -1.00 25.75 -11.10
CA PRO A 45 -1.82 26.93 -11.36
C PRO A 45 -3.04 26.57 -12.23
N TRP A 46 -3.92 25.70 -11.76
CA TRP A 46 -5.08 25.17 -12.50
C TRP A 46 -5.91 26.21 -13.25
N ARG A 47 -6.00 27.45 -12.73
CA ARG A 47 -6.87 28.48 -13.29
C ARG A 47 -6.12 29.59 -14.07
N ARG A 48 -4.79 29.66 -13.95
CA ARG A 48 -3.97 30.74 -14.51
C ARG A 48 -2.69 30.20 -15.15
N ALA A 49 -2.74 28.98 -15.65
CA ALA A 49 -1.63 28.35 -16.32
C ALA A 49 -1.34 29.05 -17.66
N ASN A 50 -0.05 29.23 -17.96
CA ASN A 50 0.38 29.61 -19.31
C ASN A 50 0.21 28.41 -20.28
N GLU A 51 0.48 28.63 -21.57
CA GLU A 51 0.27 27.57 -22.59
C GLU A 51 1.11 26.31 -22.37
N ASP A 52 2.35 26.43 -21.88
CA ASP A 52 3.21 25.28 -21.58
C ASP A 52 2.73 24.55 -20.33
N GLU A 53 2.33 25.28 -19.30
CA GLU A 53 1.72 24.73 -18.10
C GLU A 53 0.39 24.03 -18.41
N GLN A 54 -0.43 24.62 -19.30
CA GLN A 54 -1.66 23.98 -19.77
C GLN A 54 -1.40 22.66 -20.48
N ARG A 55 -0.41 22.61 -21.37
CA ARG A 55 -0.02 21.34 -22.02
C ARG A 55 0.48 20.32 -21.01
N ALA A 56 1.27 20.75 -20.03
CA ALA A 56 1.75 19.87 -18.97
C ALA A 56 0.60 19.37 -18.09
N ILE A 57 -0.35 20.23 -17.73
CA ILE A 57 -1.57 19.86 -17.00
C ILE A 57 -2.42 18.88 -17.83
N GLU A 58 -2.59 19.14 -19.14
CA GLU A 58 -3.32 18.21 -20.01
C GLU A 58 -2.68 16.82 -20.06
N SER A 59 -1.35 16.72 -19.94
CA SER A 59 -0.65 15.42 -19.96
C SER A 59 -0.93 14.55 -18.73
N VAL A 60 -1.42 15.12 -17.61
CA VAL A 60 -1.80 14.37 -16.41
C VAL A 60 -3.27 13.94 -16.41
N TYR A 61 -4.01 14.30 -17.46
CA TYR A 61 -5.38 13.84 -17.64
C TYR A 61 -5.45 12.59 -18.51
N TYR A 62 -6.42 11.77 -18.20
CA TYR A 62 -6.75 10.56 -18.88
C TYR A 62 -8.24 10.56 -19.22
N THR A 63 -8.61 10.08 -20.39
CA THR A 63 -10.00 9.83 -20.75
C THR A 63 -10.26 8.34 -20.64
N ASN A 64 -11.19 7.94 -19.77
CA ASN A 64 -11.57 6.55 -19.63
C ASN A 64 -12.12 6.02 -20.95
N PRO A 65 -11.53 4.98 -21.55
CA PRO A 65 -11.95 4.48 -22.87
C PRO A 65 -13.32 3.82 -22.86
N VAL A 66 -13.84 3.46 -21.69
CA VAL A 66 -15.14 2.81 -21.53
C VAL A 66 -16.25 3.83 -21.25
N THR A 67 -16.03 4.75 -20.29
CA THR A 67 -17.05 5.73 -19.89
C THR A 67 -16.96 7.04 -20.66
N GLY A 68 -15.82 7.34 -21.27
CA GLY A 68 -15.54 8.63 -21.91
C GLY A 68 -15.30 9.78 -20.94
N GLU A 69 -15.29 9.53 -19.63
CA GLU A 69 -15.05 10.53 -18.61
C GLU A 69 -13.57 10.95 -18.58
N LYS A 70 -13.32 12.25 -18.50
CA LYS A 70 -11.99 12.81 -18.35
C LYS A 70 -11.67 13.03 -16.86
N GLY A 71 -10.59 12.43 -16.38
CA GLY A 71 -10.11 12.57 -15.01
C GLY A 71 -8.60 12.62 -14.95
N LEU A 72 -8.04 12.79 -13.76
CA LEU A 72 -6.60 12.66 -13.55
C LEU A 72 -6.16 11.22 -13.82
N ASP A 73 -5.01 11.07 -14.50
CA ASP A 73 -4.45 9.75 -14.80
C ASP A 73 -3.89 9.11 -13.53
N PRO A 74 -4.54 8.07 -12.97
CA PRO A 74 -4.08 7.47 -11.73
C PRO A 74 -2.72 6.77 -11.88
N LYS A 75 -2.28 6.44 -13.10
CA LYS A 75 -0.97 5.85 -13.37
C LYS A 75 0.19 6.80 -13.09
N GLN A 76 -0.08 8.11 -13.13
CA GLN A 76 0.91 9.15 -12.84
C GLN A 76 0.85 9.65 -11.39
N MET A 77 -0.08 9.11 -10.60
CA MET A 77 -0.22 9.53 -9.22
C MET A 77 0.73 8.78 -8.30
N ILE A 78 1.34 9.55 -7.40
CA ILE A 78 2.23 9.03 -6.38
C ILE A 78 1.74 9.48 -5.00
N TYR A 79 2.07 8.69 -3.99
CA TYR A 79 1.82 9.03 -2.59
C TYR A 79 3.13 9.05 -1.83
N LYS A 80 3.46 10.22 -1.25
CA LYS A 80 4.60 10.39 -0.34
C LYS A 80 4.09 10.31 1.08
N TYR A 81 4.70 9.47 1.91
CA TYR A 81 4.39 9.36 3.31
C TYR A 81 5.65 9.30 4.16
N GLU A 82 5.48 9.64 5.43
CA GLU A 82 6.54 9.66 6.41
C GLU A 82 6.11 8.88 7.65
N TRP A 83 7.06 8.20 8.28
CA TRP A 83 6.83 7.55 9.56
C TRP A 83 8.05 7.68 10.45
N TYR A 84 7.80 7.77 11.73
CA TYR A 84 8.87 7.85 12.73
C TYR A 84 9.16 6.45 13.27
N ASP A 85 10.42 6.03 13.21
CA ASP A 85 10.85 4.74 13.75
C ASP A 85 11.06 4.83 15.28
N TYR A 86 9.96 4.69 16.00
CA TYR A 86 9.97 4.69 17.45
C TYR A 86 10.78 3.52 18.03
N THR A 87 10.84 2.38 17.34
CA THR A 87 11.59 1.21 17.78
C THR A 87 13.09 1.51 17.76
N ALA A 88 13.59 2.02 16.64
CA ALA A 88 15.00 2.44 16.56
C ALA A 88 15.31 3.59 17.54
N ALA A 89 14.42 4.57 17.66
CA ALA A 89 14.59 5.70 18.57
C ALA A 89 14.62 5.28 20.04
N ALA A 90 13.86 4.25 20.43
CA ALA A 90 13.81 3.75 21.79
C ALA A 90 15.03 2.91 22.18
N LEU A 91 15.82 2.43 21.23
CA LEU A 91 17.04 1.67 21.54
C LEU A 91 18.03 2.53 22.30
N ARG A 92 18.54 1.99 23.42
CA ARG A 92 19.52 2.69 24.26
C ARG A 92 20.76 3.15 23.48
N LYS A 93 21.31 2.31 22.61
CA LYS A 93 22.46 2.63 21.76
C LYS A 93 22.23 3.85 20.86
N ASN A 94 20.97 4.16 20.56
CA ASN A 94 20.56 5.22 19.67
C ASN A 94 20.14 6.51 20.41
N GLN A 95 20.38 6.61 21.71
CA GLN A 95 20.12 7.85 22.43
C GLN A 95 21.06 8.97 21.94
N LEU A 96 20.51 10.15 21.71
CA LEU A 96 21.28 11.30 21.22
C LEU A 96 22.32 11.75 22.24
N ASN A 97 21.96 11.77 23.52
CA ASN A 97 22.88 12.09 24.58
C ASN A 97 23.76 10.87 24.93
N PRO A 98 25.09 10.94 24.72
CA PRO A 98 26.01 9.83 25.04
C PRO A 98 25.90 9.30 26.46
N ALA A 99 25.59 10.15 27.44
CA ALA A 99 25.44 9.75 28.84
C ALA A 99 24.26 8.77 29.05
N ASP A 100 23.22 8.87 28.23
CA ASP A 100 22.04 8.00 28.33
C ASP A 100 22.29 6.62 27.69
N ARG A 101 23.31 6.47 26.85
CA ARG A 101 23.75 5.21 26.27
C ARG A 101 24.36 4.26 27.27
N VAL A 102 25.03 4.78 28.29
CA VAL A 102 25.90 4.06 29.27
C VAL A 102 25.15 3.60 30.53
N ARG A 103 23.85 3.78 30.60
CA ARG A 103 23.07 3.50 31.82
C ARG A 103 23.05 1.99 32.15
N ASN A 104 23.94 1.58 33.09
CA ASN A 104 24.12 0.25 33.70
C ASN A 104 25.02 -0.75 32.93
N THR A 105 26.16 -0.86 33.24
CA THR A 105 27.20 -1.51 34.03
C THR A 105 27.86 -2.75 33.44
N ASP A 106 27.25 -3.54 32.56
CA ASP A 106 27.85 -4.80 32.09
C ASP A 106 28.22 -4.83 30.60
N ILE A 107 27.83 -3.81 29.84
CA ILE A 107 28.25 -3.65 28.45
C ILE A 107 29.10 -2.39 28.36
N GLN A 108 30.37 -2.55 28.07
CA GLN A 108 31.27 -1.43 27.78
C GLN A 108 30.87 -0.84 26.42
N VAL A 109 29.94 0.10 26.42
CA VAL A 109 29.65 0.95 25.25
C VAL A 109 30.53 2.19 25.39
N ASP A 110 31.35 2.47 24.39
CA ASP A 110 32.07 3.74 24.33
C ASP A 110 31.01 4.86 24.13
N PRO A 111 30.86 5.78 25.10
CA PRO A 111 29.88 6.87 24.97
C PRO A 111 30.19 7.81 23.80
N ASN A 112 31.43 7.81 23.30
CA ASN A 112 31.89 8.64 22.20
C ASN A 112 31.83 7.91 20.85
N GLU A 113 31.41 6.66 20.82
CA GLU A 113 31.20 5.93 19.56
C GLU A 113 30.17 6.64 18.69
N VAL A 114 30.51 6.81 17.41
CA VAL A 114 29.60 7.37 16.42
C VAL A 114 28.54 6.33 16.10
N VAL A 115 27.32 6.58 16.56
CA VAL A 115 26.19 5.71 16.25
C VAL A 115 25.77 5.93 14.81
N MET A 116 25.81 4.87 14.02
CA MET A 116 25.30 4.87 12.65
C MET A 116 23.85 4.40 12.64
N ILE A 117 22.99 5.09 11.90
CA ILE A 117 21.59 4.74 11.75
C ILE A 117 21.26 4.60 10.29
N SER A 118 20.46 3.59 9.97
CA SER A 118 19.89 3.41 8.64
C SER A 118 18.52 4.09 8.60
N LYS A 119 18.27 4.84 7.54
CA LYS A 119 17.07 5.64 7.35
C LYS A 119 16.60 5.50 5.91
N ASP A 120 15.31 5.25 5.74
CA ASP A 120 14.68 5.32 4.43
C ASP A 120 14.44 6.77 4.03
N THR A 121 14.83 7.11 2.83
CA THR A 121 14.63 8.43 2.23
C THR A 121 14.08 8.29 0.82
N ALA A 122 13.26 9.22 0.41
CA ALA A 122 12.68 9.22 -0.92
C ALA A 122 12.61 10.63 -1.50
N TYR A 123 12.90 10.73 -2.77
CA TYR A 123 12.85 11.98 -3.53
C TYR A 123 12.48 11.70 -4.99
N ILE A 124 12.18 12.75 -5.72
CA ILE A 124 12.01 12.71 -7.18
C ILE A 124 13.26 13.32 -7.77
N ASP A 125 13.93 12.57 -8.64
CA ASP A 125 15.14 13.04 -9.31
C ASP A 125 14.86 14.08 -10.41
N ASP A 126 15.90 14.60 -11.03
CA ASP A 126 15.79 15.64 -12.05
C ASP A 126 15.10 15.13 -13.34
N GLU A 127 15.05 13.82 -13.56
CA GLU A 127 14.29 13.18 -14.64
C GLU A 127 12.83 12.83 -14.27
N GLY A 128 12.38 13.18 -13.07
CA GLY A 128 11.03 12.92 -12.60
C GLY A 128 10.79 11.48 -12.10
N ARG A 129 11.86 10.70 -11.87
CA ARG A 129 11.74 9.34 -11.36
C ARG A 129 11.67 9.33 -9.84
N VAL A 130 10.83 8.48 -9.30
CA VAL A 130 10.78 8.22 -7.87
C VAL A 130 11.98 7.39 -7.46
N ILE A 131 12.79 7.91 -6.55
CA ILE A 131 13.93 7.23 -5.94
C ILE A 131 13.58 6.97 -4.48
N ASN A 132 13.61 5.70 -4.09
CA ASN A 132 13.54 5.26 -2.71
C ASN A 132 14.86 4.57 -2.38
N GLU A 133 15.56 5.02 -1.36
CA GLU A 133 16.83 4.46 -0.94
C GLU A 133 16.95 4.41 0.57
N THR A 134 17.73 3.47 1.08
CA THR A 134 18.09 3.40 2.48
C THR A 134 19.52 3.94 2.63
N ILE A 135 19.66 5.06 3.33
CA ILE A 135 20.96 5.68 3.60
C ILE A 135 21.40 5.34 5.02
N THR A 136 22.71 5.17 5.21
CA THR A 136 23.32 5.00 6.53
C THR A 136 24.17 6.23 6.84
N ARG A 137 23.86 6.89 7.96
CA ARG A 137 24.56 8.11 8.38
C ARG A 137 24.75 8.17 9.89
N PRO A 138 25.68 9.01 10.39
CA PRO A 138 25.80 9.26 11.82
C PRO A 138 24.51 9.84 12.40
N LEU A 139 24.10 9.33 13.55
CA LEU A 139 22.98 9.88 14.33
C LEU A 139 23.35 11.27 14.85
N SER A 140 22.60 12.27 14.47
CA SER A 140 22.82 13.68 14.82
C SER A 140 21.60 14.37 15.45
N SER A 141 20.40 13.89 15.16
CA SER A 141 19.15 14.47 15.64
C SER A 141 18.02 13.44 15.69
N GLU A 142 16.93 13.79 16.37
CA GLU A 142 15.71 12.97 16.38
C GLU A 142 15.10 12.79 14.99
N TRP A 143 15.33 13.73 14.06
CA TRP A 143 14.85 13.63 12.67
C TRP A 143 15.53 12.52 11.87
N ASP A 144 16.60 11.92 12.40
CA ASP A 144 17.26 10.78 11.77
C ASP A 144 16.42 9.51 11.85
N PHE A 145 15.41 9.46 12.72
CA PHE A 145 14.43 8.38 12.82
C PHE A 145 13.19 8.61 11.97
N LEU A 146 13.07 9.77 11.31
CA LEU A 146 11.96 10.05 10.42
C LEU A 146 12.27 9.48 9.02
N ASN A 147 11.59 8.42 8.67
CA ASN A 147 11.69 7.76 7.37
C ASN A 147 10.70 8.36 6.38
N THR A 148 11.03 8.30 5.10
CA THR A 148 10.20 8.81 4.02
C THR A 148 10.16 7.80 2.88
N ARG A 149 8.99 7.58 2.30
CA ARG A 149 8.82 6.75 1.11
C ARG A 149 7.83 7.36 0.13
N ILE A 150 8.04 7.15 -1.15
CA ILE A 150 7.13 7.53 -2.22
C ILE A 150 6.73 6.27 -2.97
N VAL A 151 5.45 6.06 -3.17
CA VAL A 151 4.92 4.93 -3.93
C VAL A 151 4.05 5.43 -5.08
N ASN A 152 4.08 4.74 -6.21
CA ASN A 152 3.05 4.86 -7.22
C ASN A 152 1.78 4.23 -6.67
N ILE A 153 0.63 4.90 -6.79
CA ILE A 153 -0.62 4.37 -6.24
C ILE A 153 -1.33 3.39 -7.16
N TYR A 154 -1.00 3.40 -8.45
CA TYR A 154 -1.67 2.56 -9.43
C TYR A 154 -1.13 1.13 -9.39
N PRO A 155 -2.01 0.11 -9.37
CA PRO A 155 -1.61 -1.29 -9.34
C PRO A 155 -0.87 -1.71 -10.62
N ASP A 156 -0.14 -2.82 -10.56
CA ASP A 156 0.43 -3.45 -11.75
C ASP A 156 -0.67 -4.17 -12.56
N GLU A 157 -1.06 -3.59 -13.68
CA GLU A 157 -2.05 -4.18 -14.58
C GLU A 157 -1.57 -5.51 -15.19
N ASN A 158 -0.25 -5.72 -15.28
CA ASN A 158 0.33 -6.92 -15.87
C ASN A 158 0.27 -8.14 -14.95
N CYS A 159 -0.20 -8.00 -13.70
CA CYS A 159 -0.41 -9.13 -12.79
C CYS A 159 -1.25 -10.25 -13.43
N TRP A 160 -2.18 -9.90 -14.33
CA TRP A 160 -3.01 -10.86 -15.05
C TRP A 160 -2.28 -11.75 -16.05
N VAL A 161 -1.16 -11.26 -16.61
CA VAL A 161 -0.38 -11.98 -17.63
C VAL A 161 0.96 -12.48 -17.10
N ASN A 162 1.54 -11.81 -16.11
CA ASN A 162 2.83 -12.20 -15.53
C ASN A 162 2.73 -13.53 -14.78
N ASP A 163 1.66 -13.72 -14.00
CA ASP A 163 1.45 -14.91 -13.19
C ASP A 163 0.80 -16.07 -13.98
N PHE A 164 0.12 -15.74 -15.09
CA PHE A 164 -0.70 -16.67 -15.86
C PHE A 164 -0.41 -16.60 -17.37
N LYS A 165 0.84 -16.82 -17.76
CA LYS A 165 1.39 -16.59 -19.11
C LYS A 165 0.63 -17.21 -20.29
N ASN A 166 -0.21 -18.21 -20.08
CA ASN A 166 -0.95 -18.89 -21.13
C ASN A 166 -2.47 -18.90 -20.91
N ALA A 167 -2.98 -17.99 -20.08
CA ALA A 167 -4.38 -17.99 -19.65
C ALA A 167 -5.30 -17.09 -20.48
N TYR A 168 -4.79 -16.41 -21.51
CA TYR A 168 -5.54 -15.46 -22.33
C TYR A 168 -6.19 -14.33 -21.52
N ASN A 169 -5.50 -13.86 -20.49
CA ASN A 169 -5.99 -12.85 -19.52
C ASN A 169 -5.73 -11.41 -19.98
N GLU A 170 -5.19 -11.17 -21.16
CA GLU A 170 -4.89 -9.84 -21.70
C GLU A 170 -6.08 -8.86 -21.65
N PRO A 171 -7.34 -9.27 -21.83
CA PRO A 171 -8.46 -8.35 -21.69
C PRO A 171 -8.57 -7.73 -20.29
N TYR A 172 -8.19 -8.47 -19.23
CA TYR A 172 -8.25 -7.97 -17.85
C TYR A 172 -7.21 -6.90 -17.57
N THR A 173 -6.02 -6.95 -18.19
CA THR A 173 -5.01 -5.89 -18.07
C THR A 173 -5.55 -4.52 -18.53
N ARG A 174 -6.51 -4.51 -19.46
CA ARG A 174 -7.06 -3.28 -20.03
C ARG A 174 -8.36 -2.83 -19.38
N MET A 175 -9.14 -3.75 -18.84
CA MET A 175 -10.52 -3.46 -18.42
C MET A 175 -10.74 -3.55 -16.92
N TYR A 176 -9.98 -4.35 -16.20
CA TYR A 176 -10.24 -4.62 -14.79
C TYR A 176 -10.21 -3.36 -13.91
N PHE A 177 -9.28 -2.45 -14.17
CA PHE A 177 -9.12 -1.20 -13.41
C PHE A 177 -9.87 0.00 -13.99
N SER A 178 -10.45 -0.12 -15.16
CA SER A 178 -11.09 1.00 -15.85
C SER A 178 -12.58 0.80 -16.14
N HIS A 179 -13.08 -0.44 -16.12
CA HIS A 179 -14.45 -0.74 -16.46
C HIS A 179 -15.33 -0.77 -15.20
N PRO A 180 -16.45 -0.02 -15.17
CA PRO A 180 -17.35 0.08 -13.99
C PRO A 180 -17.90 -1.27 -13.50
N GLY A 181 -17.92 -2.29 -14.34
CA GLY A 181 -18.33 -3.65 -13.98
C GLY A 181 -17.47 -4.29 -12.89
N TYR A 182 -16.24 -3.78 -12.69
CA TYR A 182 -15.30 -4.26 -11.66
C TYR A 182 -15.19 -3.33 -10.44
N ASP A 183 -16.06 -2.30 -10.32
CA ASP A 183 -16.00 -1.35 -9.18
C ASP A 183 -16.12 -2.04 -7.81
N ASP A 184 -16.82 -3.16 -7.74
CA ASP A 184 -17.05 -3.94 -6.51
C ASP A 184 -16.13 -5.18 -6.41
N TYR A 185 -15.13 -5.28 -7.26
CA TYR A 185 -14.16 -6.38 -7.23
C TYR A 185 -12.91 -6.01 -6.43
N PRO A 186 -12.16 -6.99 -5.90
CA PRO A 186 -10.95 -6.70 -5.15
C PRO A 186 -9.90 -6.05 -6.03
N VAL A 187 -9.12 -5.14 -5.48
CA VAL A 187 -7.93 -4.64 -6.16
C VAL A 187 -6.86 -5.72 -6.18
N VAL A 188 -6.24 -5.92 -7.35
CA VAL A 188 -5.14 -6.88 -7.57
C VAL A 188 -3.91 -6.15 -8.10
N GLY A 189 -2.76 -6.81 -8.15
CA GLY A 189 -1.52 -6.19 -8.64
C GLY A 189 -0.94 -5.13 -7.70
N VAL A 190 -1.32 -5.15 -6.43
CA VAL A 190 -0.84 -4.21 -5.40
C VAL A 190 0.40 -4.76 -4.73
N SER A 191 1.47 -3.97 -4.64
CA SER A 191 2.67 -4.35 -3.90
C SER A 191 2.45 -4.19 -2.38
N TRP A 192 3.34 -4.82 -1.59
CA TRP A 192 3.33 -4.69 -0.13
C TRP A 192 3.52 -3.22 0.30
N GLU A 193 4.40 -2.50 -0.38
CA GLU A 193 4.65 -1.07 -0.13
C GLU A 193 3.41 -0.22 -0.42
N GLN A 194 2.68 -0.51 -1.51
CA GLN A 194 1.43 0.18 -1.82
C GLN A 194 0.36 -0.11 -0.76
N ALA A 195 0.22 -1.36 -0.34
CA ALA A 195 -0.72 -1.74 0.72
C ALA A 195 -0.39 -1.07 2.06
N THR A 196 0.91 -0.98 2.41
CA THR A 196 1.38 -0.26 3.60
C THR A 196 1.11 1.24 3.49
N ALA A 197 1.40 1.85 2.35
CA ALA A 197 1.12 3.25 2.09
C ALA A 197 -0.37 3.57 2.21
N PHE A 198 -1.24 2.67 1.72
CA PHE A 198 -2.68 2.79 1.90
C PHE A 198 -3.10 2.79 3.38
N CYS A 199 -2.50 1.95 4.21
CA CYS A 199 -2.77 1.95 5.66
C CYS A 199 -2.42 3.30 6.30
N VAL A 200 -1.29 3.91 5.92
CA VAL A 200 -0.88 5.25 6.39
C VAL A 200 -1.87 6.31 5.92
N TRP A 201 -2.21 6.31 4.64
CA TRP A 201 -3.21 7.22 4.07
C TRP A 201 -4.56 7.09 4.78
N ARG A 202 -5.04 5.87 4.99
CA ARG A 202 -6.30 5.59 5.68
C ARG A 202 -6.29 6.10 7.12
N THR A 203 -5.15 5.95 7.81
CA THR A 203 -4.95 6.48 9.16
C THR A 203 -5.09 8.00 9.19
N ASN A 204 -4.45 8.69 8.26
CA ASN A 204 -4.49 10.15 8.19
C ASN A 204 -5.91 10.64 7.89
N LEU A 205 -6.57 10.05 6.90
CA LEU A 205 -7.97 10.36 6.59
C LEU A 205 -8.90 10.14 7.78
N TYR A 206 -8.70 9.05 8.52
CA TYR A 206 -9.49 8.77 9.72
C TYR A 206 -9.26 9.82 10.83
N LYS A 207 -8.00 10.20 11.06
CA LYS A 207 -7.65 11.26 12.02
C LYS A 207 -8.32 12.61 11.65
N GLU A 208 -8.27 12.98 10.38
CA GLU A 208 -8.91 14.19 9.87
C GLU A 208 -10.44 14.16 10.08
N SER A 209 -11.08 13.02 9.81
CA SER A 209 -12.53 12.86 9.97
C SER A 209 -13.02 13.00 11.42
N LEU A 210 -12.18 12.68 12.40
CA LEU A 210 -12.53 12.69 13.81
C LEU A 210 -12.42 14.07 14.46
N SER A 211 -11.82 15.06 13.81
CA SER A 211 -11.57 16.41 14.37
C SER A 211 -11.03 16.39 15.79
N LEU A 212 -10.04 15.52 16.04
CA LEU A 212 -9.54 15.23 17.39
C LEU A 212 -8.79 16.43 18.01
N PRO A 213 -8.86 16.57 19.34
CA PRO A 213 -8.03 17.52 20.06
C PRO A 213 -6.53 17.24 19.83
N PRO A 214 -5.68 18.29 19.87
CA PRO A 214 -4.24 18.11 19.78
C PRO A 214 -3.72 17.11 20.83
N GLY A 215 -2.90 16.15 20.40
CA GLY A 215 -2.27 15.17 21.29
C GLY A 215 -3.09 13.89 21.54
N GLN A 216 -4.32 13.79 21.02
CA GLN A 216 -5.04 12.53 21.08
C GLN A 216 -4.47 11.53 20.07
N LEU A 217 -4.03 10.37 20.59
CA LEU A 217 -3.51 9.27 19.79
C LEU A 217 -4.65 8.47 19.19
N VAL A 218 -4.49 8.10 17.93
CA VAL A 218 -5.36 7.17 17.20
C VAL A 218 -4.51 5.99 16.80
N GLU A 219 -5.00 4.80 17.09
CA GLU A 219 -4.35 3.56 16.65
C GLU A 219 -4.28 3.54 15.12
N PRO A 220 -3.08 3.41 14.53
CA PRO A 220 -2.93 3.44 13.09
C PRO A 220 -3.49 2.19 12.43
N PHE A 221 -4.07 2.35 11.25
CA PHE A 221 -4.31 1.22 10.37
C PHE A 221 -2.96 0.64 9.92
N ARG A 222 -2.86 -0.67 9.90
CA ARG A 222 -1.68 -1.40 9.45
C ARG A 222 -2.08 -2.72 8.82
N LEU A 223 -1.19 -3.34 8.09
CA LEU A 223 -1.36 -4.71 7.68
C LEU A 223 -1.41 -5.63 8.91
N PRO A 224 -2.27 -6.65 8.94
CA PRO A 224 -2.28 -7.62 10.00
C PRO A 224 -1.00 -8.47 9.96
N SER A 225 -0.57 -8.97 11.09
CA SER A 225 0.38 -10.10 11.10
C SER A 225 -0.30 -11.37 10.59
N GLU A 226 0.48 -12.37 10.18
CA GLU A 226 -0.05 -13.67 9.78
C GLU A 226 -0.96 -14.28 10.86
N GLY A 227 -0.53 -14.24 12.12
CA GLY A 227 -1.33 -14.76 13.24
C GLY A 227 -2.63 -14.00 13.49
N GLU A 228 -2.63 -12.67 13.31
CA GLU A 228 -3.85 -11.86 13.41
C GLU A 228 -4.81 -12.18 12.26
N TRP A 229 -4.29 -12.33 11.05
CA TRP A 229 -5.08 -12.69 9.88
C TRP A 229 -5.69 -14.08 10.04
N GLU A 230 -4.89 -15.08 10.47
CA GLU A 230 -5.36 -16.44 10.72
C GLU A 230 -6.42 -16.49 11.83
N TYR A 231 -6.18 -15.76 12.94
CA TYR A 231 -7.16 -15.65 14.02
C TYR A 231 -8.48 -15.07 13.53
N ALA A 232 -8.42 -14.04 12.70
CA ALA A 232 -9.60 -13.41 12.10
C ALA A 232 -10.33 -14.36 11.13
N ALA A 233 -9.58 -15.08 10.30
CA ALA A 233 -10.14 -16.05 9.36
C ALA A 233 -10.84 -17.22 10.09
N ARG A 234 -10.18 -17.79 11.08
CA ARG A 234 -10.71 -18.95 11.86
C ARG A 234 -11.66 -18.55 12.99
N THR A 235 -11.99 -17.29 13.13
CA THR A 235 -12.87 -16.77 14.19
C THR A 235 -12.39 -17.11 15.62
N GLY A 236 -11.06 -17.15 15.80
CA GLY A 236 -10.43 -17.50 17.07
C GLY A 236 -10.48 -18.99 17.43
N LYS A 237 -10.93 -19.87 16.54
CA LYS A 237 -11.08 -21.31 16.76
C LYS A 237 -9.97 -22.06 16.04
N ASN A 238 -9.01 -22.60 16.76
CA ASN A 238 -7.87 -23.32 16.18
C ASN A 238 -8.25 -24.62 15.45
N GLU A 239 -9.38 -25.22 15.82
CA GLU A 239 -9.93 -26.42 15.22
C GLU A 239 -10.55 -26.19 13.85
N ASN A 240 -10.95 -24.98 13.52
CA ASN A 240 -11.55 -24.66 12.23
C ASN A 240 -10.50 -24.72 11.11
N LYS A 241 -10.77 -25.51 10.09
CA LYS A 241 -9.94 -25.60 8.88
C LYS A 241 -10.18 -24.41 7.94
N PHE A 242 -11.40 -23.93 7.89
CA PHE A 242 -11.87 -22.86 7.03
C PHE A 242 -12.55 -21.75 7.86
N PRO A 243 -12.86 -20.59 7.27
CA PRO A 243 -13.59 -19.51 7.94
C PRO A 243 -15.01 -19.87 8.37
N TRP A 244 -15.54 -20.97 7.90
CA TRP A 244 -16.84 -21.54 8.25
C TRP A 244 -16.71 -22.78 9.12
N SER A 245 -17.83 -23.24 9.68
CA SER A 245 -17.84 -24.28 10.72
C SER A 245 -17.71 -25.72 10.24
N THR A 246 -17.57 -25.94 8.91
CA THR A 246 -17.44 -27.29 8.34
C THR A 246 -16.09 -27.44 7.65
N ASP A 247 -15.62 -28.70 7.51
CA ASP A 247 -14.42 -29.05 6.75
C ASP A 247 -14.68 -29.24 5.25
N GLU A 248 -15.90 -28.98 4.81
CA GLU A 248 -16.32 -29.12 3.42
C GLU A 248 -16.21 -27.77 2.70
N LEU A 249 -15.93 -27.83 1.39
CA LEU A 249 -15.85 -26.65 0.52
C LEU A 249 -17.21 -26.17 0.02
N GLN A 250 -18.23 -27.00 0.22
CA GLN A 250 -19.61 -26.78 -0.24
C GLN A 250 -20.59 -26.90 0.93
N ASP A 251 -21.69 -26.22 0.82
CA ASP A 251 -22.81 -26.38 1.75
C ASP A 251 -23.60 -27.67 1.47
N SER A 252 -24.62 -27.95 2.27
CA SER A 252 -25.49 -29.12 2.12
C SER A 252 -26.28 -29.16 0.81
N LYS A 253 -26.31 -28.08 0.05
CA LYS A 253 -26.97 -27.96 -1.25
C LYS A 253 -25.96 -28.11 -2.41
N GLY A 254 -24.67 -28.27 -2.12
CA GLY A 254 -23.60 -28.33 -3.10
C GLY A 254 -23.13 -26.97 -3.60
N CYS A 255 -23.48 -25.87 -2.94
CA CYS A 255 -22.99 -24.54 -3.29
C CYS A 255 -21.62 -24.30 -2.63
N PHE A 256 -20.64 -23.81 -3.40
CA PHE A 256 -19.34 -23.45 -2.87
C PHE A 256 -19.43 -22.31 -1.83
N LEU A 257 -18.58 -22.38 -0.82
CA LEU A 257 -18.53 -21.43 0.30
C LEU A 257 -17.49 -20.31 0.11
N GLY A 258 -16.76 -20.32 -0.98
CA GLY A 258 -15.76 -19.32 -1.34
C GLY A 258 -15.39 -19.41 -2.82
N ASN A 259 -14.72 -18.37 -3.33
CA ASN A 259 -14.18 -18.34 -4.69
C ASN A 259 -12.76 -18.92 -4.70
N PHE A 260 -12.63 -20.15 -5.15
CA PHE A 260 -11.35 -20.85 -5.26
C PHE A 260 -11.37 -21.87 -6.40
N LYS A 261 -10.20 -22.11 -6.97
CA LYS A 261 -10.05 -23.09 -8.04
C LYS A 261 -10.31 -24.50 -7.51
N PRO A 262 -11.32 -25.23 -8.02
CA PRO A 262 -11.52 -26.62 -7.67
C PRO A 262 -10.29 -27.47 -8.04
N GLY A 263 -10.00 -28.48 -7.26
CA GLY A 263 -8.80 -29.31 -7.46
C GLY A 263 -8.80 -30.11 -8.77
N LYS A 264 -9.99 -30.48 -9.27
CA LYS A 264 -10.20 -31.17 -10.56
C LYS A 264 -11.57 -30.77 -11.11
N GLY A 265 -11.69 -30.70 -12.44
CA GLY A 265 -12.97 -30.49 -13.10
C GLY A 265 -13.16 -29.08 -13.65
N ASN A 266 -14.37 -28.55 -13.55
CA ASN A 266 -14.74 -27.25 -14.04
C ASN A 266 -14.19 -26.14 -13.16
N TYR A 267 -13.30 -25.29 -13.70
CA TYR A 267 -12.69 -24.19 -12.96
C TYR A 267 -13.65 -23.04 -12.61
N THR A 268 -14.86 -23.06 -13.14
CA THR A 268 -15.92 -22.06 -12.87
C THR A 268 -17.09 -22.69 -12.11
N GLU A 269 -16.87 -23.78 -11.41
CA GLU A 269 -17.94 -24.49 -10.70
C GLU A 269 -18.48 -23.69 -9.51
N ASP A 270 -17.66 -22.82 -8.93
CA ASP A 270 -18.04 -21.83 -7.91
C ASP A 270 -18.79 -20.61 -8.47
N GLY A 271 -18.97 -20.56 -9.80
CA GLY A 271 -19.62 -19.45 -10.50
C GLY A 271 -18.68 -18.33 -10.99
N HIS A 272 -17.38 -18.44 -10.72
CA HIS A 272 -16.40 -17.41 -11.05
C HIS A 272 -15.23 -17.99 -11.83
N LEU A 273 -14.73 -17.26 -12.84
CA LEU A 273 -13.54 -17.67 -13.61
C LEU A 273 -12.25 -17.15 -12.97
N ILE A 274 -12.33 -15.98 -12.37
CA ILE A 274 -11.24 -15.24 -11.75
C ILE A 274 -11.71 -14.73 -10.38
N THR A 275 -11.48 -13.46 -10.08
CA THR A 275 -12.00 -12.81 -8.88
C THR A 275 -13.53 -12.73 -8.91
N SER A 276 -14.16 -12.69 -7.76
CA SER A 276 -15.57 -12.39 -7.56
C SER A 276 -15.75 -11.00 -6.96
N ARG A 277 -16.96 -10.47 -7.01
CA ARG A 277 -17.31 -9.27 -6.25
C ARG A 277 -17.06 -9.53 -4.77
N VAL A 278 -16.54 -8.53 -4.07
CA VAL A 278 -16.31 -8.63 -2.62
C VAL A 278 -17.62 -8.90 -1.89
N GLY A 279 -17.58 -9.79 -0.92
CA GLY A 279 -18.78 -10.16 -0.16
C GLY A 279 -19.80 -11.01 -0.91
N SER A 280 -19.40 -11.67 -2.01
CA SER A 280 -20.29 -12.59 -2.75
C SER A 280 -20.66 -13.84 -1.97
N PHE A 281 -19.83 -14.25 -1.03
CA PHE A 281 -20.02 -15.40 -0.16
C PHE A 281 -20.41 -14.97 1.25
N ALA A 282 -20.90 -15.91 2.06
CA ALA A 282 -21.29 -15.60 3.43
C ALA A 282 -20.09 -15.19 4.29
N PRO A 283 -20.25 -14.22 5.21
CA PRO A 283 -19.19 -13.84 6.13
C PRO A 283 -18.96 -14.94 7.18
N ASN A 284 -17.77 -14.92 7.79
CA ASN A 284 -17.50 -15.75 8.96
C ASN A 284 -18.21 -15.19 10.21
N GLU A 285 -18.04 -15.86 11.36
CA GLU A 285 -18.70 -15.46 12.62
C GLU A 285 -18.28 -14.07 13.14
N PHE A 286 -17.12 -13.54 12.69
CA PHE A 286 -16.69 -12.18 13.00
C PHE A 286 -17.25 -11.13 12.00
N GLY A 287 -18.07 -11.56 11.05
CA GLY A 287 -18.63 -10.68 10.01
C GLY A 287 -17.63 -10.32 8.91
N LEU A 288 -16.53 -11.08 8.75
CA LEU A 288 -15.52 -10.87 7.74
C LEU A 288 -15.82 -11.73 6.50
N TYR A 289 -15.73 -11.10 5.34
CA TYR A 289 -15.96 -11.74 4.04
C TYR A 289 -14.65 -12.15 3.40
N ASP A 290 -14.74 -13.08 2.46
CA ASP A 290 -13.66 -13.49 1.55
C ASP A 290 -12.36 -13.94 2.26
N MET A 291 -12.48 -14.42 3.52
CA MET A 291 -11.35 -14.91 4.32
C MET A 291 -10.84 -16.28 3.84
N ALA A 292 -11.41 -16.84 2.79
CA ALA A 292 -10.89 -17.99 2.06
C ALA A 292 -11.20 -17.83 0.58
N GLY A 293 -10.15 -17.75 -0.25
CA GLY A 293 -10.27 -17.59 -1.69
C GLY A 293 -10.35 -16.13 -2.14
N ASN A 294 -10.87 -15.91 -3.32
CA ASN A 294 -10.94 -14.66 -4.07
C ASN A 294 -9.56 -14.12 -4.46
N VAL A 295 -8.81 -13.50 -3.54
CA VAL A 295 -7.45 -13.00 -3.77
C VAL A 295 -6.55 -13.30 -2.57
N ALA A 296 -5.24 -13.40 -2.81
CA ALA A 296 -4.24 -13.42 -1.74
C ALA A 296 -4.10 -12.02 -1.13
N GLU A 297 -3.90 -11.96 0.18
CA GLU A 297 -3.80 -10.72 0.94
C GLU A 297 -2.43 -10.56 1.58
N TRP A 298 -1.92 -9.32 1.58
CA TRP A 298 -0.66 -8.99 2.23
C TRP A 298 -0.77 -8.98 3.75
N THR A 299 0.24 -9.56 4.41
CA THR A 299 0.44 -9.43 5.86
C THR A 299 1.72 -8.67 6.16
N SER A 300 1.88 -8.22 7.41
CA SER A 300 3.13 -7.60 7.87
C SER A 300 4.24 -8.61 8.19
N THR A 301 3.90 -9.90 8.30
CA THR A 301 4.85 -10.98 8.56
C THR A 301 5.55 -11.38 7.27
N SER A 302 6.89 -11.40 7.26
CA SER A 302 7.66 -11.87 6.12
C SER A 302 7.53 -13.37 5.96
N TYR A 303 7.39 -13.84 4.71
CA TYR A 303 7.39 -15.27 4.41
C TYR A 303 8.72 -15.92 4.75
N SER A 304 8.70 -17.08 5.39
CA SER A 304 9.87 -17.92 5.66
C SER A 304 9.55 -19.37 5.34
N GLU A 305 10.36 -19.99 4.48
CA GLU A 305 10.23 -21.42 4.15
C GLU A 305 10.46 -22.36 5.35
N SER A 306 11.13 -21.88 6.38
CA SER A 306 11.41 -22.64 7.61
C SER A 306 10.31 -22.58 8.67
N GLY A 307 9.15 -22.00 8.32
CA GLY A 307 8.04 -21.76 9.25
C GLY A 307 8.22 -20.46 10.03
N PRO A 308 7.23 -20.07 10.85
CA PRO A 308 7.30 -18.85 11.61
C PRO A 308 8.54 -18.89 12.51
N SER A 309 9.53 -18.08 12.19
CA SER A 309 10.64 -17.88 13.10
C SER A 309 10.04 -17.27 14.37
N GLN A 310 10.09 -18.04 15.46
CA GLN A 310 9.84 -17.51 16.80
C GLN A 310 10.90 -16.43 17.04
N MET A 311 10.58 -15.20 16.65
CA MET A 311 11.27 -14.04 17.16
C MET A 311 10.70 -13.75 18.55
N SER A 312 11.44 -14.25 19.54
CA SER A 312 11.31 -13.91 20.94
C SER A 312 11.62 -12.43 21.18
#